data_1b8dbdebc8487acdfd01080b359b55b5
#
_entry.id   1b8dbdebc8487acdfd01080b359b55b5
#
_cell.length_a   1.000
_cell.length_b   1.000
_cell.length_c   1.000
_cell.angle_alpha   90.00
_cell.angle_beta   90.00
_cell.angle_gamma   90.00
#
_symmetry.space_group_name_H-M   'P 1'
#
loop_
_entity.id
_entity.type
_entity.pdbx_description
1 polymer ?
#
loop_
_entity_poly.entity_id
_entity_poly.type
_entity_poly.pdbx_seq_one_letter_code
_entity_poly.pdbx_strand_id
1 'polypeptide(L)'
;EEFYDCSGTCLNDADGDGICDELEVAGCTDEMACNYDATATDDDESCTYAEEFYDCSGTCLNDADGDGICDELEVAGCTDEMACNYDATATDDDESCTYAEEFYDCDGNCLNDADGDGICDELEVAGCTDEMACNYDATATDDDESCTYAEEFYDCDGNCLNDADGDGICDE
;
A
#
# COMPACT_ATOMS: atom_id res chain seq x y z
N GLU A 1 67.50 -22.29 -0.35
CA GLU A 1 68.48 -22.77 0.65
C GLU A 1 68.86 -21.66 1.65
N GLU A 2 68.48 -20.38 1.42
CA GLU A 2 68.83 -19.25 2.28
C GLU A 2 67.99 -19.20 3.52
N PHE A 3 66.75 -19.74 3.48
CA PHE A 3 65.76 -19.72 4.56
C PHE A 3 65.61 -21.08 5.27
N TYR A 4 66.38 -22.09 4.87
CA TYR A 4 66.32 -23.46 5.42
C TYR A 4 67.65 -23.86 6.09
N ASP A 5 67.50 -24.66 7.16
CA ASP A 5 68.67 -25.31 7.78
C ASP A 5 69.21 -26.51 6.97
N CYS A 6 70.26 -27.14 7.44
CA CYS A 6 70.87 -28.30 6.76
C CYS A 6 69.97 -29.55 6.75
N SER A 7 68.89 -29.58 7.51
CA SER A 7 67.88 -30.66 7.54
C SER A 7 66.70 -30.38 6.63
N GLY A 8 66.58 -29.17 6.04
CA GLY A 8 65.50 -28.74 5.19
C GLY A 8 64.33 -28.18 6.00
N THR A 9 64.55 -27.76 7.24
CA THR A 9 63.55 -27.12 8.10
C THR A 9 63.67 -25.60 8.00
N CYS A 10 62.59 -24.86 7.96
CA CYS A 10 62.59 -23.40 7.97
C CYS A 10 63.37 -22.85 9.19
N LEU A 11 64.12 -21.78 8.97
CA LEU A 11 64.81 -21.06 10.05
C LEU A 11 63.81 -20.17 10.85
N ASN A 12 62.81 -19.63 10.15
CA ASN A 12 61.70 -18.91 10.74
C ASN A 12 60.40 -19.50 10.15
N ASP A 13 59.49 -19.93 11.00
CA ASP A 13 58.20 -20.56 10.67
C ASP A 13 57.31 -20.34 11.91
N ALA A 14 56.66 -19.18 11.94
CA ALA A 14 55.98 -18.68 13.14
C ALA A 14 54.67 -19.42 13.40
N ASP A 15 53.94 -19.81 12.36
CA ASP A 15 52.68 -20.54 12.44
C ASP A 15 52.82 -22.06 12.39
N GLY A 16 53.96 -22.57 11.90
CA GLY A 16 54.32 -23.99 11.88
C GLY A 16 53.71 -24.77 10.72
N ASP A 17 53.36 -24.12 9.62
CA ASP A 17 52.72 -24.74 8.46
C ASP A 17 53.78 -25.42 7.50
N GLY A 18 55.07 -25.10 7.69
CA GLY A 18 56.19 -25.62 6.93
C GLY A 18 56.63 -24.75 5.75
N ILE A 19 56.02 -23.59 5.56
CA ILE A 19 56.47 -22.50 4.69
C ILE A 19 57.27 -21.53 5.56
N CYS A 20 58.41 -21.08 5.08
CA CYS A 20 59.19 -20.14 5.87
C CYS A 20 58.59 -18.74 5.80
N ASP A 21 58.55 -17.98 6.93
CA ASP A 21 57.99 -16.63 7.03
C ASP A 21 58.40 -15.71 5.86
N GLU A 22 59.59 -15.85 5.36
CA GLU A 22 60.11 -15.04 4.25
C GLU A 22 59.57 -15.44 2.87
N LEU A 23 58.90 -16.61 2.77
CA LEU A 23 58.32 -17.15 1.55
C LEU A 23 56.79 -17.08 1.57
N GLU A 24 56.23 -16.70 2.67
CA GLU A 24 54.79 -16.54 2.82
C GLU A 24 54.24 -15.38 2.00
N VAL A 25 53.01 -15.54 1.54
CA VAL A 25 52.23 -14.53 0.84
C VAL A 25 51.05 -14.18 1.74
N ALA A 26 51.10 -12.98 2.34
CA ALA A 26 50.04 -12.51 3.20
C ALA A 26 48.79 -12.19 2.37
N GLY A 27 47.60 -12.55 2.89
CA GLY A 27 46.34 -12.31 2.28
C GLY A 27 45.23 -13.11 2.95
N CYS A 28 43.99 -13.01 2.43
CA CYS A 28 42.89 -13.77 2.95
C CYS A 28 42.90 -15.22 2.48
N THR A 29 43.06 -16.18 3.40
CA THR A 29 43.13 -17.61 3.14
C THR A 29 41.80 -18.35 3.25
N ASP A 30 40.69 -17.68 3.66
CA ASP A 30 39.39 -18.31 3.76
C ASP A 30 38.69 -18.33 2.39
N GLU A 31 38.43 -19.54 1.86
CA GLU A 31 37.72 -19.75 0.57
C GLU A 31 36.29 -19.21 0.56
N MET A 32 35.69 -18.95 1.73
CA MET A 32 34.35 -18.38 1.85
C MET A 32 34.35 -16.85 1.87
N ALA A 33 35.49 -16.22 1.99
CA ALA A 33 35.63 -14.77 1.99
C ALA A 33 35.46 -14.18 0.58
N CYS A 34 34.94 -12.98 0.50
CA CYS A 34 34.75 -12.26 -0.76
C CYS A 34 36.08 -11.87 -1.45
N ASN A 35 37.13 -11.68 -0.66
CA ASN A 35 38.47 -11.31 -1.10
C ASN A 35 39.46 -12.46 -0.94
N TYR A 36 38.98 -13.73 -0.99
CA TYR A 36 39.87 -14.90 -0.96
C TYR A 36 40.98 -14.80 -2.00
N ASP A 37 42.21 -15.00 -1.56
CA ASP A 37 43.39 -15.09 -2.44
C ASP A 37 43.96 -16.50 -2.39
N ALA A 38 43.73 -17.27 -3.46
CA ALA A 38 44.26 -18.64 -3.60
C ALA A 38 45.79 -18.72 -3.60
N THR A 39 46.51 -17.60 -3.66
CA THR A 39 47.97 -17.53 -3.59
C THR A 39 48.48 -17.17 -2.20
N ALA A 40 47.59 -16.69 -1.30
CA ALA A 40 47.95 -16.42 0.08
C ALA A 40 48.29 -17.74 0.81
N THR A 41 49.34 -17.70 1.60
CA THR A 41 49.79 -18.81 2.45
C THR A 41 49.75 -18.44 3.93
N ASP A 42 49.67 -17.14 4.24
CA ASP A 42 49.52 -16.60 5.60
C ASP A 42 48.33 -15.67 5.68
N ASP A 43 47.44 -15.93 6.64
CA ASP A 43 46.24 -15.10 6.85
C ASP A 43 46.59 -13.77 7.55
N ASP A 44 46.43 -12.68 6.83
CA ASP A 44 46.73 -11.34 7.29
C ASP A 44 45.51 -10.64 7.99
N GLU A 45 44.48 -11.41 8.32
CA GLU A 45 43.23 -10.94 8.90
C GLU A 45 42.45 -9.96 7.97
N SER A 46 42.75 -9.94 6.68
CA SER A 46 42.08 -9.05 5.71
C SER A 46 40.79 -9.61 5.12
N CYS A 47 40.38 -10.82 5.52
CA CYS A 47 39.20 -11.46 5.00
C CYS A 47 37.96 -10.60 5.17
N THR A 48 37.21 -10.41 4.09
CA THR A 48 35.92 -9.73 4.06
C THR A 48 34.82 -10.68 3.64
N TYR A 49 33.65 -10.53 4.21
CA TYR A 49 32.51 -11.39 3.95
C TYR A 49 31.32 -10.59 3.44
N ALA A 50 30.45 -11.24 2.68
CA ALA A 50 29.18 -10.66 2.30
C ALA A 50 28.31 -10.35 3.54
N GLU A 51 27.51 -9.30 3.45
CA GLU A 51 26.50 -9.04 4.46
C GLU A 51 25.40 -10.11 4.39
N GLU A 52 24.63 -10.24 5.46
CA GLU A 52 23.50 -11.18 5.50
C GLU A 52 22.52 -10.87 4.37
N PHE A 53 22.07 -11.90 3.65
CA PHE A 53 21.20 -11.85 2.47
C PHE A 53 21.86 -11.34 1.17
N TYR A 54 23.13 -10.92 1.19
CA TYR A 54 23.85 -10.44 0.01
C TYR A 54 24.97 -11.39 -0.42
N ASP A 55 25.32 -11.34 -1.69
CA ASP A 55 26.53 -11.96 -2.20
C ASP A 55 27.75 -11.01 -2.06
N CYS A 56 28.92 -11.49 -2.45
CA CYS A 56 30.15 -10.70 -2.38
C CYS A 56 30.19 -9.48 -3.32
N SER A 57 29.28 -9.36 -4.25
CA SER A 57 29.14 -8.17 -5.10
C SER A 57 28.17 -7.14 -4.52
N GLY A 58 27.50 -7.44 -3.40
CA GLY A 58 26.46 -6.61 -2.81
C GLY A 58 25.11 -6.79 -3.49
N THR A 59 24.90 -7.90 -4.22
CA THR A 59 23.63 -8.24 -4.85
C THR A 59 22.84 -9.14 -3.90
N CYS A 60 21.54 -8.95 -3.80
CA CYS A 60 20.68 -9.81 -3.02
C CYS A 60 20.76 -11.27 -3.48
N LEU A 61 20.74 -12.19 -2.52
CA LEU A 61 20.66 -13.63 -2.81
C LEU A 61 19.25 -14.03 -3.28
N ASN A 62 18.22 -13.36 -2.75
CA ASN A 62 16.84 -13.46 -3.17
C ASN A 62 16.28 -12.04 -3.36
N ASP A 63 15.71 -11.76 -4.52
CA ASP A 63 15.13 -10.48 -4.93
C ASP A 63 14.13 -10.81 -6.05
N ALA A 64 12.91 -11.13 -5.66
CA ALA A 64 11.91 -11.72 -6.54
C ALA A 64 11.30 -10.69 -7.51
N ASP A 65 11.15 -9.44 -7.08
CA ASP A 65 10.59 -8.37 -7.89
C ASP A 65 11.67 -7.51 -8.59
N GLY A 66 12.93 -7.59 -8.12
CA GLY A 66 14.08 -6.93 -8.75
C GLY A 66 14.23 -5.46 -8.41
N ASP A 67 13.70 -5.00 -7.27
CA ASP A 67 13.77 -3.61 -6.83
C ASP A 67 15.08 -3.25 -6.12
N GLY A 68 15.87 -4.27 -5.72
CA GLY A 68 17.18 -4.17 -5.07
C GLY A 68 17.11 -4.23 -3.54
N ILE A 69 15.95 -4.47 -2.97
CA ILE A 69 15.75 -4.86 -1.57
C ILE A 69 15.62 -6.38 -1.54
N CYS A 70 16.33 -7.04 -0.63
CA CYS A 70 16.25 -8.50 -0.56
C CYS A 70 14.92 -8.94 0.05
N ASP A 71 14.30 -10.01 -0.49
CA ASP A 71 13.00 -10.56 -0.03
C ASP A 71 12.91 -10.65 1.50
N GLU A 72 14.03 -10.99 2.18
CA GLU A 72 14.08 -11.11 3.64
C GLU A 72 14.06 -9.78 4.40
N LEU A 73 14.31 -8.68 3.70
CA LEU A 73 14.33 -7.31 4.26
C LEU A 73 13.08 -6.51 3.89
N GLU A 74 12.24 -7.05 3.04
CA GLU A 74 11.02 -6.41 2.59
C GLU A 74 9.95 -6.34 3.67
N VAL A 75 9.17 -5.29 3.61
CA VAL A 75 7.98 -5.06 4.43
C VAL A 75 6.76 -5.11 3.54
N ALA A 76 5.97 -6.17 3.68
CA ALA A 76 4.75 -6.34 2.91
C ALA A 76 3.65 -5.36 3.36
N GLY A 77 2.93 -4.78 2.42
CA GLY A 77 1.82 -3.86 2.64
C GLY A 77 1.39 -3.17 1.36
N CYS A 78 0.41 -2.26 1.47
CA CYS A 78 -0.03 -1.48 0.33
C CYS A 78 0.95 -0.37 -0.02
N THR A 79 1.55 -0.42 -1.20
CA THR A 79 2.55 0.55 -1.69
C THR A 79 1.96 1.67 -2.57
N ASP A 80 0.66 1.63 -2.89
CA ASP A 80 0.00 2.68 -3.68
C ASP A 80 -0.39 3.87 -2.81
N GLU A 81 0.24 5.04 -3.04
CA GLU A 81 -0.05 6.30 -2.32
C GLU A 81 -1.50 6.79 -2.49
N MET A 82 -2.24 6.28 -3.48
CA MET A 82 -3.65 6.63 -3.70
C MET A 82 -4.62 5.72 -2.96
N ALA A 83 -4.13 4.64 -2.37
CA ALA A 83 -4.95 3.71 -1.60
C ALA A 83 -5.28 4.26 -0.21
N CYS A 84 -6.46 3.89 0.30
CA CYS A 84 -6.91 4.31 1.63
C CYS A 84 -6.09 3.72 2.77
N ASN A 85 -5.46 2.58 2.53
CA ASN A 85 -4.59 1.89 3.50
C ASN A 85 -3.13 1.90 3.08
N TYR A 86 -2.69 2.95 2.35
CA TYR A 86 -1.28 3.13 2.00
C TYR A 86 -0.37 3.04 3.22
N ASP A 87 0.66 2.23 3.13
CA ASP A 87 1.71 2.13 4.15
C ASP A 87 3.04 2.64 3.58
N ALA A 88 3.47 3.82 4.02
CA ALA A 88 4.73 4.43 3.60
C ALA A 88 5.98 3.64 4.03
N THR A 89 5.83 2.61 4.85
CA THR A 89 6.93 1.72 5.26
C THR A 89 6.97 0.41 4.49
N ALA A 90 5.90 0.09 3.74
CA ALA A 90 5.87 -1.06 2.86
C ALA A 90 6.85 -0.89 1.70
N THR A 91 7.60 -1.95 1.41
CA THR A 91 8.53 -2.03 0.29
C THR A 91 8.08 -3.05 -0.75
N ASP A 92 7.22 -3.99 -0.35
CA ASP A 92 6.63 -5.01 -1.22
C ASP A 92 5.10 -4.93 -1.18
N ASP A 93 4.46 -4.86 -2.36
CA ASP A 93 3.00 -4.80 -2.48
C ASP A 93 2.37 -6.18 -2.26
N ASP A 94 1.67 -6.34 -1.15
CA ASP A 94 0.98 -7.57 -0.78
C ASP A 94 -0.44 -7.69 -1.36
N GLU A 95 -0.78 -6.85 -2.33
CA GLU A 95 -2.12 -6.76 -2.94
C GLU A 95 -3.24 -6.40 -1.94
N SER A 96 -2.90 -5.82 -0.80
CA SER A 96 -3.87 -5.44 0.24
C SER A 96 -4.48 -4.06 0.03
N CYS A 97 -4.07 -3.33 -1.02
CA CYS A 97 -4.53 -1.98 -1.28
C CYS A 97 -6.06 -1.91 -1.38
N THR A 98 -6.64 -0.97 -0.65
CA THR A 98 -8.07 -0.66 -0.67
C THR A 98 -8.28 0.77 -1.15
N TYR A 99 -9.36 0.98 -1.88
CA TYR A 99 -9.68 2.29 -2.47
C TYR A 99 -11.06 2.74 -2.04
N ALA A 100 -11.26 4.06 -2.00
CA ALA A 100 -12.56 4.63 -1.80
C ALA A 100 -13.53 4.22 -2.92
N GLU A 101 -14.81 4.09 -2.60
CA GLU A 101 -15.87 3.91 -3.60
C GLU A 101 -16.04 5.21 -4.42
N GLU A 102 -16.65 5.10 -5.60
CA GLU A 102 -16.93 6.26 -6.45
C GLU A 102 -17.79 7.27 -5.67
N PHE A 103 -17.42 8.54 -5.72
CA PHE A 103 -18.03 9.69 -5.00
C PHE A 103 -17.73 9.76 -3.50
N TYR A 104 -16.98 8.81 -2.92
CA TYR A 104 -16.63 8.79 -1.50
C TYR A 104 -15.12 9.00 -1.27
N ASP A 105 -14.79 9.49 -0.08
CA ASP A 105 -13.42 9.50 0.42
C ASP A 105 -13.08 8.17 1.13
N CYS A 106 -11.84 8.05 1.60
CA CYS A 106 -11.38 6.84 2.30
C CYS A 106 -12.04 6.61 3.67
N ASP A 107 -12.69 7.61 4.23
CA ASP A 107 -13.42 7.53 5.49
C ASP A 107 -14.90 7.18 5.26
N GLY A 108 -15.33 7.08 3.99
CA GLY A 108 -16.70 6.79 3.59
C GLY A 108 -17.61 8.01 3.61
N ASN A 109 -17.05 9.24 3.61
CA ASN A 109 -17.83 10.45 3.46
C ASN A 109 -17.97 10.81 1.99
N CYS A 110 -19.09 11.40 1.61
CA CYS A 110 -19.26 11.93 0.26
C CYS A 110 -18.23 13.01 -0.06
N LEU A 111 -17.73 13.00 -1.29
CA LEU A 111 -16.89 14.07 -1.81
C LEU A 111 -17.69 15.36 -2.05
N ASN A 112 -18.95 15.24 -2.45
CA ASN A 112 -19.93 16.31 -2.58
C ASN A 112 -21.22 15.89 -1.89
N ASP A 113 -21.72 16.69 -0.96
CA ASP A 113 -22.95 16.50 -0.19
C ASP A 113 -23.42 17.89 0.24
N ALA A 114 -24.21 18.53 -0.62
CA ALA A 114 -24.55 19.95 -0.51
C ALA A 114 -25.56 20.21 0.61
N ASP A 115 -26.49 19.28 0.85
CA ASP A 115 -27.53 19.41 1.88
C ASP A 115 -27.18 18.70 3.19
N GLY A 116 -26.17 17.80 3.18
CA GLY A 116 -25.65 17.14 4.37
C GLY A 116 -26.50 15.97 4.87
N ASP A 117 -27.25 15.32 3.99
CA ASP A 117 -28.13 14.20 4.34
C ASP A 117 -27.40 12.84 4.33
N GLY A 118 -26.15 12.79 3.78
CA GLY A 118 -25.30 11.62 3.69
C GLY A 118 -25.47 10.82 2.39
N ILE A 119 -26.24 11.31 1.44
CA ILE A 119 -26.28 10.85 0.06
C ILE A 119 -25.43 11.80 -0.77
N CYS A 120 -24.54 11.28 -1.60
CA CYS A 120 -23.69 12.16 -2.40
C CYS A 120 -24.50 12.80 -3.53
N ASP A 121 -24.25 14.10 -3.81
CA ASP A 121 -24.97 14.88 -4.85
C ASP A 121 -25.09 14.12 -6.18
N GLU A 122 -24.08 13.31 -6.54
CA GLU A 122 -24.06 12.53 -7.77
C GLU A 122 -25.00 11.30 -7.74
N LEU A 123 -25.42 10.88 -6.54
CA LEU A 123 -26.31 9.74 -6.32
C LEU A 123 -27.73 10.15 -6.01
N GLU A 124 -27.99 11.46 -5.84
CA GLU A 124 -29.30 11.99 -5.55
C GLU A 124 -30.26 11.93 -6.72
N VAL A 125 -31.52 11.75 -6.40
CA VAL A 125 -32.65 11.80 -7.33
C VAL A 125 -33.50 13.00 -6.98
N ALA A 126 -33.46 14.01 -7.85
CA ALA A 126 -34.24 15.23 -7.67
C ALA A 126 -35.74 14.97 -7.88
N GLY A 127 -36.58 15.56 -7.03
CA GLY A 127 -38.02 15.44 -7.10
C GLY A 127 -38.69 15.99 -5.84
N CYS A 128 -40.04 15.90 -5.77
CA CYS A 128 -40.75 16.33 -4.58
C CYS A 128 -40.67 15.30 -3.45
N THR A 129 -40.03 15.67 -2.34
CA THR A 129 -39.78 14.79 -1.17
C THR A 129 -40.86 14.90 -0.08
N ASP A 130 -41.81 15.83 -0.21
CA ASP A 130 -42.91 16.00 0.77
C ASP A 130 -44.04 14.98 0.53
N GLU A 131 -44.24 14.05 1.46
CA GLU A 131 -45.30 13.03 1.40
C GLU A 131 -46.72 13.62 1.36
N MET A 132 -46.91 14.91 1.72
CA MET A 132 -48.17 15.59 1.67
C MET A 132 -48.45 16.27 0.33
N ALA A 133 -47.46 16.32 -0.55
CA ALA A 133 -47.63 16.92 -1.87
C ALA A 133 -48.36 15.98 -2.83
N CYS A 134 -49.07 16.57 -3.78
CA CYS A 134 -49.80 15.80 -4.80
C CYS A 134 -48.91 15.05 -5.80
N ASN A 135 -47.71 15.54 -5.99
CA ASN A 135 -46.71 14.97 -6.86
C ASN A 135 -45.52 14.38 -6.08
N TYR A 136 -45.75 13.92 -4.84
CA TYR A 136 -44.72 13.25 -4.05
C TYR A 136 -44.10 12.11 -4.85
N ASP A 137 -42.77 12.08 -4.87
CA ASP A 137 -41.99 11.02 -5.44
C ASP A 137 -41.21 10.26 -4.35
N ALA A 138 -41.65 9.06 -4.02
CA ALA A 138 -41.01 8.23 -3.00
C ALA A 138 -39.56 7.77 -3.37
N THR A 139 -39.11 8.05 -4.59
CA THR A 139 -37.72 7.75 -5.05
C THR A 139 -36.83 8.97 -5.01
N ALA A 140 -37.41 10.18 -4.87
CA ALA A 140 -36.65 11.42 -4.72
C ALA A 140 -35.89 11.43 -3.39
N THR A 141 -34.61 11.81 -3.44
CA THR A 141 -33.75 12.00 -2.29
C THR A 141 -33.38 13.46 -2.08
N ASP A 142 -33.46 14.28 -3.12
CA ASP A 142 -33.25 15.72 -3.10
C ASP A 142 -34.51 16.49 -3.52
N ASP A 143 -34.90 17.47 -2.73
CA ASP A 143 -36.08 18.31 -3.03
C ASP A 143 -35.76 19.39 -4.07
N ASP A 144 -36.26 19.21 -5.27
CA ASP A 144 -36.13 20.14 -6.39
C ASP A 144 -37.10 21.34 -6.39
N GLU A 145 -37.78 21.56 -5.26
CA GLU A 145 -38.81 22.58 -5.10
C GLU A 145 -40.04 22.42 -6.05
N SER A 146 -40.19 21.21 -6.62
CA SER A 146 -41.30 20.94 -7.55
C SER A 146 -42.60 20.54 -6.88
N CYS A 147 -42.64 20.47 -5.54
CA CYS A 147 -43.82 20.03 -4.81
C CYS A 147 -45.04 20.87 -5.13
N THR A 148 -46.13 20.20 -5.45
CA THR A 148 -47.45 20.84 -5.67
C THR A 148 -48.44 20.33 -4.65
N TYR A 149 -49.33 21.23 -4.21
CA TYR A 149 -50.32 20.92 -3.18
C TYR A 149 -51.73 21.14 -3.71
N ALA A 150 -52.66 20.40 -3.15
CA ALA A 150 -54.07 20.63 -3.43
C ALA A 150 -54.52 22.03 -2.95
N GLU A 151 -55.44 22.61 -3.67
CA GLU A 151 -56.08 23.87 -3.21
C GLU A 151 -56.94 23.60 -1.97
N GLU A 152 -57.19 24.64 -1.21
CA GLU A 152 -58.05 24.55 0.00
C GLU A 152 -59.41 23.96 -0.37
N PHE A 153 -59.88 22.98 0.40
CA PHE A 153 -61.11 22.19 0.21
C PHE A 153 -61.09 21.18 -0.94
N TYR A 154 -59.96 21.01 -1.67
CA TYR A 154 -59.84 20.02 -2.76
C TYR A 154 -58.81 18.93 -2.39
N ASP A 155 -58.97 17.76 -3.02
CA ASP A 155 -57.94 16.74 -3.03
C ASP A 155 -56.94 16.97 -4.20
N CYS A 156 -55.93 16.13 -4.30
CA CYS A 156 -54.90 16.22 -5.36
C CYS A 156 -55.46 15.94 -6.76
N ASP A 157 -56.60 15.31 -6.90
CA ASP A 157 -57.27 15.06 -8.16
C ASP A 157 -58.24 16.20 -8.54
N GLY A 158 -58.36 17.24 -7.70
CA GLY A 158 -59.23 18.38 -7.91
C GLY A 158 -60.70 18.10 -7.54
N ASN A 159 -60.98 17.05 -6.75
CA ASN A 159 -62.32 16.79 -6.25
C ASN A 159 -62.56 17.54 -4.93
N CYS A 160 -63.76 18.01 -4.71
CA CYS A 160 -64.14 18.58 -3.42
C CYS A 160 -64.02 17.55 -2.30
N LEU A 161 -63.39 17.96 -1.17
CA LEU A 161 -63.34 17.15 0.05
C LEU A 161 -64.71 17.07 0.75
N ASN A 162 -65.54 18.10 0.59
CA ASN A 162 -66.92 18.18 1.08
C ASN A 162 -67.79 18.88 0.04
N ASP A 163 -68.73 18.14 -0.59
CA ASP A 163 -69.74 18.65 -1.54
C ASP A 163 -71.06 17.91 -1.24
N ALA A 164 -71.82 18.44 -0.26
CA ALA A 164 -72.96 17.73 0.27
C ALA A 164 -74.20 17.81 -0.65
N ASP A 165 -74.28 18.83 -1.50
CA ASP A 165 -75.44 19.03 -2.39
C ASP A 165 -75.12 18.59 -3.84
N GLY A 166 -73.83 18.27 -4.15
CA GLY A 166 -73.38 17.70 -5.48
C GLY A 166 -73.34 18.74 -6.60
N ASP A 167 -73.22 20.03 -6.29
CA ASP A 167 -73.19 21.09 -7.29
C ASP A 167 -71.84 21.39 -7.90
N GLY A 168 -70.77 20.74 -7.35
CA GLY A 168 -69.40 20.85 -7.79
C GLY A 168 -68.66 22.05 -7.19
N ILE A 169 -69.19 22.72 -6.24
CA ILE A 169 -68.61 23.78 -5.42
C ILE A 169 -68.36 23.20 -4.02
N CYS A 170 -67.19 23.31 -3.51
CA CYS A 170 -66.84 22.74 -2.20
C CYS A 170 -67.54 23.54 -1.09
N ASP A 171 -68.16 22.81 -0.16
CA ASP A 171 -68.72 23.40 1.07
C ASP A 171 -67.60 23.79 2.04
N GLU A 172 -67.67 24.96 2.73
CA GLU A 172 -66.72 25.41 3.75
C GLU A 172 -66.80 24.58 5.05
#